data_51e95428c6b7a5b4214e8e7655609de2
#
_entry.id   51e95428c6b7a5b4214e8e7655609de2
#
_cell.length_a   1.000
_cell.length_b   1.000
_cell.length_c   1.000
_cell.angle_alpha   90.00
_cell.angle_beta   90.00
_cell.angle_gamma   90.00
#
_symmetry.space_group_name_H-M   'P 1'
#
loop_
_entity.id
_entity.type
_entity.pdbx_description
1 polymer ?
#
loop_
_entity_poly.entity_id
_entity_poly.type
_entity_poly.pdbx_seq_one_letter_code
_entity_poly.pdbx_strand_id
1 'polypeptide(L)'
;DKFYDQSDLKNWANKVDAKKGDLLFILSGDKEKVRTQLGALRVHVADNLGLKNPEEFKPLWVVDFPLLEWDEETGAFHAMHHPFTSPKPEQIDLIDSDPAAVRADAYDLVLNGNEIGGGSIRIHDKKIQQRMFDCLGFTKEEAEKQFGFLMNAFEYGAPPHGGIAFGLDRLVAIMGGNEIIRDFIAFPKNNSGRDVMIDSPSTCLLYTSPSPRDRVQ
;
A
#
# COMPACT_ATOMS: atom_id res chain seq x y z
N ASP A 1 -34.43 -11.03 13.04
CA ASP A 1 -34.96 -9.73 13.41
C ASP A 1 -35.36 -9.57 14.88
N LYS A 2 -34.60 -10.20 15.76
CA LYS A 2 -34.79 -10.04 17.21
C LYS A 2 -34.32 -8.65 17.68
N PHE A 3 -33.43 -8.00 16.94
CA PHE A 3 -32.73 -6.79 17.34
C PHE A 3 -32.98 -5.58 16.46
N TYR A 4 -33.62 -5.77 15.29
CA TYR A 4 -33.85 -4.72 14.29
C TYR A 4 -35.30 -4.75 13.85
N ASP A 5 -35.90 -3.60 13.60
CA ASP A 5 -37.24 -3.53 13.09
C ASP A 5 -37.30 -3.68 11.55
N GLN A 6 -38.51 -3.90 11.06
CA GLN A 6 -38.74 -4.18 9.63
C GLN A 6 -38.36 -2.99 8.73
N SER A 7 -38.37 -1.78 9.28
CA SER A 7 -37.95 -0.57 8.55
C SER A 7 -36.47 -0.54 8.33
N ASP A 8 -35.66 -0.91 9.34
CA ASP A 8 -34.20 -0.99 9.24
C ASP A 8 -33.76 -2.04 8.22
N LEU A 9 -34.35 -3.23 8.31
CA LEU A 9 -34.05 -4.33 7.39
C LEU A 9 -34.40 -3.96 5.93
N LYS A 10 -35.53 -3.28 5.69
CA LYS A 10 -35.87 -2.77 4.37
C LYS A 10 -34.92 -1.72 3.87
N ASN A 11 -34.50 -0.78 4.74
CA ASN A 11 -33.55 0.26 4.38
C ASN A 11 -32.20 -0.32 3.97
N TRP A 12 -31.69 -1.34 4.67
CA TRP A 12 -30.45 -2.01 4.31
C TRP A 12 -30.58 -2.77 2.99
N ALA A 13 -31.67 -3.52 2.81
CA ALA A 13 -31.95 -4.22 1.56
C ALA A 13 -31.99 -3.26 0.36
N ASN A 14 -32.66 -2.12 0.52
CA ASN A 14 -32.76 -1.10 -0.53
C ASN A 14 -31.41 -0.45 -0.87
N LYS A 15 -30.52 -0.28 0.13
CA LYS A 15 -29.17 0.28 -0.12
C LYS A 15 -28.29 -0.55 -1.03
N VAL A 16 -28.56 -1.85 -1.12
CA VAL A 16 -27.80 -2.81 -1.95
C VAL A 16 -28.64 -3.42 -3.05
N ASP A 17 -29.82 -2.87 -3.33
CA ASP A 17 -30.77 -3.35 -4.33
C ASP A 17 -31.11 -4.85 -4.16
N ALA A 18 -31.13 -5.33 -2.91
CA ALA A 18 -31.42 -6.73 -2.60
C ALA A 18 -32.85 -7.12 -2.97
N LYS A 19 -32.99 -8.30 -3.54
CA LYS A 19 -34.26 -8.89 -3.98
C LYS A 19 -34.66 -10.04 -3.07
N LYS A 20 -35.90 -10.48 -3.20
CA LYS A 20 -36.38 -11.65 -2.48
C LYS A 20 -35.56 -12.89 -2.86
N GLY A 21 -34.95 -13.51 -1.85
CA GLY A 21 -34.06 -14.66 -2.02
C GLY A 21 -32.58 -14.32 -1.87
N ASP A 22 -32.21 -13.05 -1.86
CA ASP A 22 -30.85 -12.64 -1.63
C ASP A 22 -30.47 -12.76 -0.15
N LEU A 23 -29.19 -13.02 0.13
CA LEU A 23 -28.60 -13.04 1.45
C LEU A 23 -27.67 -11.84 1.62
N LEU A 24 -27.96 -11.01 2.60
CA LEU A 24 -27.15 -9.85 2.95
C LEU A 24 -26.24 -10.17 4.16
N PHE A 25 -24.93 -10.10 3.97
CA PHE A 25 -23.96 -10.20 5.03
C PHE A 25 -23.64 -8.80 5.59
N ILE A 26 -23.73 -8.65 6.89
CA ILE A 26 -23.40 -7.41 7.60
C ILE A 26 -22.36 -7.72 8.68
N LEU A 27 -21.21 -7.07 8.60
CA LEU A 27 -20.16 -7.14 9.62
C LEU A 27 -20.14 -5.84 10.43
N SER A 28 -19.94 -5.95 11.73
CA SER A 28 -19.83 -4.82 12.64
C SER A 28 -18.61 -4.96 13.54
N GLY A 29 -17.91 -3.87 13.81
CA GLY A 29 -16.72 -3.87 14.65
C GLY A 29 -15.80 -2.71 14.31
N ASP A 30 -14.53 -2.85 14.67
CA ASP A 30 -13.49 -1.89 14.27
C ASP A 30 -13.42 -1.74 12.76
N LYS A 31 -13.31 -0.51 12.29
CA LYS A 31 -13.44 -0.15 10.87
C LYS A 31 -12.43 -0.89 9.97
N GLU A 32 -11.17 -0.90 10.37
CA GLU A 32 -10.12 -1.48 9.51
C GLU A 32 -10.17 -3.02 9.54
N LYS A 33 -10.44 -3.60 10.71
CA LYS A 33 -10.62 -5.06 10.86
C LYS A 33 -11.83 -5.55 10.08
N VAL A 34 -12.97 -4.84 10.15
CA VAL A 34 -14.19 -5.20 9.42
C VAL A 34 -13.99 -5.10 7.92
N ARG A 35 -13.28 -4.09 7.42
CA ARG A 35 -12.97 -3.96 5.99
C ARG A 35 -12.15 -5.14 5.47
N THR A 36 -11.10 -5.52 6.18
CA THR A 36 -10.25 -6.67 5.83
C THR A 36 -11.05 -7.96 5.83
N GLN A 37 -11.84 -8.20 6.89
CA GLN A 37 -12.68 -9.39 7.02
C GLN A 37 -13.76 -9.47 5.95
N LEU A 38 -14.41 -8.34 5.64
CA LEU A 38 -15.43 -8.27 4.59
C LEU A 38 -14.83 -8.53 3.20
N GLY A 39 -13.62 -8.02 2.96
CA GLY A 39 -12.86 -8.31 1.75
C GLY A 39 -12.58 -9.81 1.59
N ALA A 40 -12.10 -10.47 2.65
CA ALA A 40 -11.86 -11.92 2.66
C ALA A 40 -13.15 -12.72 2.47
N LEU A 41 -14.24 -12.33 3.15
CA LEU A 41 -15.55 -12.97 3.00
C LEU A 41 -16.07 -12.85 1.57
N ARG A 42 -15.95 -11.67 0.95
CA ARG A 42 -16.37 -11.45 -0.45
C ARG A 42 -15.65 -12.41 -1.40
N VAL A 43 -14.33 -12.55 -1.25
CA VAL A 43 -13.53 -13.47 -2.08
C VAL A 43 -13.97 -14.92 -1.85
N HIS A 44 -14.10 -15.35 -0.59
CA HIS A 44 -14.53 -16.71 -0.24
C HIS A 44 -15.91 -17.06 -0.81
N VAL A 45 -16.89 -16.15 -0.70
CA VAL A 45 -18.23 -16.37 -1.26
C VAL A 45 -18.17 -16.44 -2.79
N ALA A 46 -17.39 -15.58 -3.44
CA ALA A 46 -17.22 -15.60 -4.89
C ALA A 46 -16.62 -16.92 -5.40
N ASP A 47 -15.64 -17.46 -4.68
CA ASP A 47 -15.05 -18.78 -4.99
C ASP A 47 -16.08 -19.90 -4.88
N ASN A 48 -16.81 -19.95 -3.75
CA ASN A 48 -17.83 -20.99 -3.52
C ASN A 48 -18.98 -20.96 -4.53
N LEU A 49 -19.30 -19.79 -5.07
CA LEU A 49 -20.33 -19.61 -6.07
C LEU A 49 -19.83 -19.69 -7.51
N GLY A 50 -18.52 -19.90 -7.73
CA GLY A 50 -17.91 -19.95 -9.06
C GLY A 50 -18.03 -18.64 -9.84
N LEU A 51 -18.04 -17.50 -9.16
CA LEU A 51 -18.21 -16.17 -9.78
C LEU A 51 -16.92 -15.59 -10.33
N LYS A 52 -15.77 -16.18 -10.01
CA LYS A 52 -14.48 -15.76 -10.55
C LYS A 52 -14.28 -16.36 -11.94
N ASN A 53 -13.92 -15.51 -12.89
CA ASN A 53 -13.52 -15.95 -14.23
C ASN A 53 -12.04 -15.59 -14.45
N PRO A 54 -11.12 -16.56 -14.42
CA PRO A 54 -9.69 -16.31 -14.60
C PRO A 54 -9.32 -15.85 -16.02
N GLU A 55 -10.17 -16.10 -17.00
CA GLU A 55 -9.95 -15.67 -18.39
C GLU A 55 -10.27 -14.17 -18.60
N GLU A 56 -10.89 -13.52 -17.61
CA GLU A 56 -11.21 -12.10 -17.67
C GLU A 56 -10.23 -11.27 -16.86
N PHE A 57 -9.67 -10.23 -17.46
CA PHE A 57 -8.82 -9.25 -16.77
C PHE A 57 -9.65 -8.02 -16.37
N LYS A 58 -9.81 -7.80 -15.06
CA LYS A 58 -10.61 -6.72 -14.48
C LYS A 58 -9.70 -5.76 -13.70
N PRO A 59 -9.12 -4.74 -14.36
CA PRO A 59 -8.31 -3.73 -13.67
C PRO A 59 -9.19 -2.72 -12.94
N LEU A 60 -8.69 -2.20 -11.82
CA LEU A 60 -9.26 -1.06 -11.11
C LEU A 60 -8.16 -0.25 -10.42
N TRP A 61 -8.45 1.02 -10.17
CA TRP A 61 -7.62 1.88 -9.35
C TRP A 61 -8.10 1.89 -7.90
N VAL A 62 -7.17 1.77 -6.98
CA VAL A 62 -7.38 2.08 -5.57
C VAL A 62 -6.72 3.41 -5.28
N VAL A 63 -7.46 4.33 -4.69
CA VAL A 63 -7.03 5.70 -4.38
C VAL A 63 -7.48 6.10 -2.98
N ASP A 64 -7.14 7.31 -2.55
CA ASP A 64 -7.56 7.87 -1.26
C ASP A 64 -7.01 7.11 -0.05
N PHE A 65 -5.80 6.61 -0.16
CA PHE A 65 -5.09 6.01 0.96
C PHE A 65 -4.90 7.01 2.11
N PRO A 66 -4.87 6.57 3.38
CA PRO A 66 -4.34 7.39 4.45
C PRO A 66 -2.90 7.82 4.13
N LEU A 67 -2.54 9.06 4.44
CA LEU A 67 -1.16 9.52 4.31
C LEU A 67 -0.29 8.95 5.44
N LEU A 68 -0.86 8.91 6.63
CA LEU A 68 -0.22 8.54 7.88
C LEU A 68 -1.06 7.49 8.60
N GLU A 69 -0.40 6.63 9.33
CA GLU A 69 -0.99 5.63 10.21
C GLU A 69 -0.46 5.83 11.64
N TRP A 70 -1.35 5.81 12.61
CA TRP A 70 -0.99 5.88 14.02
C TRP A 70 -0.59 4.51 14.52
N ASP A 71 0.58 4.38 15.08
CA ASP A 71 1.04 3.17 15.73
C ASP A 71 0.88 3.30 17.26
N GLU A 72 0.04 2.46 17.83
CA GLU A 72 -0.22 2.44 19.27
C GLU A 72 0.99 1.95 20.09
N GLU A 73 1.85 1.10 19.51
CA GLU A 73 3.03 0.57 20.20
C GLU A 73 4.12 1.62 20.35
N THR A 74 4.37 2.39 19.31
CA THR A 74 5.38 3.45 19.33
C THR A 74 4.85 4.80 19.80
N GLY A 75 3.51 4.99 19.76
CA GLY A 75 2.87 6.27 20.08
C GLY A 75 3.24 7.38 19.09
N ALA A 76 3.45 7.03 17.81
CA ALA A 76 3.86 7.94 16.75
C ALA A 76 3.12 7.68 15.44
N PHE A 77 3.11 8.67 14.56
CA PHE A 77 2.68 8.48 13.19
C PHE A 77 3.78 7.88 12.33
N HIS A 78 3.40 6.97 11.45
CA HIS A 78 4.25 6.42 10.40
C HIS A 78 3.67 6.76 9.03
N ALA A 79 4.53 6.99 8.05
CA ALA A 79 4.09 7.16 6.68
C ALA A 79 3.58 5.83 6.13
N MET A 80 2.34 5.78 5.63
CA MET A 80 1.75 4.54 5.13
C MET A 80 2.49 4.00 3.90
N HIS A 81 3.02 4.89 3.04
CA HIS A 81 3.78 4.50 1.85
C HIS A 81 5.23 4.97 1.95
N HIS A 82 5.45 6.27 1.95
CA HIS A 82 6.78 6.86 1.96
C HIS A 82 6.74 8.29 2.52
N PRO A 83 7.76 8.75 3.28
CA PRO A 83 7.79 10.10 3.82
C PRO A 83 7.74 11.24 2.79
N PHE A 84 8.01 10.94 1.52
CA PHE A 84 7.93 11.89 0.40
C PHE A 84 6.63 11.78 -0.40
N THR A 85 5.68 10.97 0.02
CA THR A 85 4.34 10.93 -0.60
C THR A 85 3.60 12.21 -0.32
N SER A 86 3.06 12.84 -1.37
CA SER A 86 2.32 14.09 -1.23
C SER A 86 0.97 13.85 -0.55
N PRO A 87 0.57 14.70 0.40
CA PRO A 87 -0.83 14.80 0.78
C PRO A 87 -1.65 15.31 -0.41
N LYS A 88 -2.94 15.04 -0.41
CA LYS A 88 -3.86 15.70 -1.37
C LYS A 88 -3.80 17.23 -1.19
N PRO A 89 -3.75 18.00 -2.28
CA PRO A 89 -3.55 19.45 -2.22
C PRO A 89 -4.55 20.19 -1.32
N GLU A 90 -5.79 19.76 -1.31
CA GLU A 90 -6.86 20.34 -0.51
C GLU A 90 -6.80 19.98 0.98
N GLN A 91 -5.90 19.10 1.38
CA GLN A 91 -5.76 18.60 2.75
C GLN A 91 -4.39 18.91 3.40
N ILE A 92 -3.55 19.68 2.73
CA ILE A 92 -2.21 20.03 3.22
C ILE A 92 -2.28 20.67 4.62
N ASP A 93 -3.27 21.53 4.87
CA ASP A 93 -3.39 22.21 6.15
C ASP A 93 -3.81 21.29 7.31
N LEU A 94 -4.35 20.11 6.99
CA LEU A 94 -4.72 19.14 8.00
C LEU A 94 -3.51 18.41 8.60
N ILE A 95 -2.34 18.46 7.98
CA ILE A 95 -1.13 17.80 8.51
C ILE A 95 -0.85 18.22 9.95
N ASP A 96 -1.05 19.50 10.28
CA ASP A 96 -0.75 20.04 11.60
C ASP A 96 -1.91 19.91 12.58
N SER A 97 -3.16 19.81 12.10
CA SER A 97 -4.37 19.85 12.94
C SER A 97 -5.04 18.49 13.14
N ASP A 98 -5.06 17.65 12.10
CA ASP A 98 -5.64 16.31 12.11
C ASP A 98 -4.90 15.40 11.12
N PRO A 99 -3.66 15.00 11.42
CA PRO A 99 -2.83 14.19 10.51
C PRO A 99 -3.45 12.83 10.15
N ALA A 100 -4.28 12.26 11.02
CA ALA A 100 -4.98 11.00 10.78
C ALA A 100 -6.04 11.09 9.67
N ALA A 101 -6.60 12.27 9.45
CA ALA A 101 -7.60 12.50 8.41
C ALA A 101 -7.00 12.74 7.02
N VAL A 102 -5.70 13.05 6.93
CA VAL A 102 -5.03 13.40 5.66
C VAL A 102 -4.97 12.19 4.73
N ARG A 103 -5.34 12.41 3.47
CA ARG A 103 -5.22 11.42 2.40
C ARG A 103 -3.98 11.66 1.55
N ALA A 104 -3.35 10.56 1.18
CA ALA A 104 -2.23 10.55 0.26
C ALA A 104 -2.70 10.78 -1.20
N ASP A 105 -1.90 11.47 -1.97
CA ASP A 105 -2.01 11.49 -3.43
C ASP A 105 -1.24 10.29 -3.99
N ALA A 106 -1.75 9.10 -3.64
CA ALA A 106 -1.21 7.80 -3.99
C ALA A 106 -2.27 6.95 -4.67
N TYR A 107 -1.83 6.00 -5.45
CA TYR A 107 -2.69 5.16 -6.27
C TYR A 107 -2.05 3.80 -6.52
N ASP A 108 -2.87 2.75 -6.46
CA ASP A 108 -2.48 1.39 -6.83
C ASP A 108 -3.35 0.89 -7.98
N LEU A 109 -2.72 0.25 -8.94
CA LEU A 109 -3.41 -0.49 -9.99
C LEU A 109 -3.56 -1.94 -9.55
N VAL A 110 -4.82 -2.37 -9.44
CA VAL A 110 -5.19 -3.73 -9.03
C VAL A 110 -5.75 -4.47 -10.23
N LEU A 111 -5.29 -5.69 -10.47
CA LEU A 111 -5.79 -6.59 -11.49
C LEU A 111 -6.26 -7.90 -10.85
N ASN A 112 -7.53 -8.25 -11.04
CA ASN A 112 -8.13 -9.47 -10.50
C ASN A 112 -7.89 -9.66 -8.97
N GLY A 113 -7.94 -8.55 -8.22
CA GLY A 113 -7.73 -8.57 -6.77
C GLY A 113 -6.26 -8.51 -6.32
N ASN A 114 -5.31 -8.47 -7.25
CA ASN A 114 -3.89 -8.35 -6.96
C ASN A 114 -3.39 -6.97 -7.37
N GLU A 115 -2.65 -6.30 -6.48
CA GLU A 115 -1.89 -5.10 -6.82
C GLU A 115 -0.79 -5.46 -7.81
N ILE A 116 -0.83 -4.88 -8.99
CA ILE A 116 0.17 -5.07 -10.05
C ILE A 116 1.08 -3.87 -10.25
N GLY A 117 0.75 -2.76 -9.65
CA GLY A 117 1.58 -1.57 -9.68
C GLY A 117 1.04 -0.51 -8.76
N GLY A 118 1.93 0.29 -8.20
CA GLY A 118 1.58 1.38 -7.30
C GLY A 118 2.51 2.56 -7.43
N GLY A 119 2.04 3.70 -6.97
CA GLY A 119 2.80 4.93 -7.01
C GLY A 119 2.15 6.08 -6.28
N SER A 120 2.81 7.23 -6.36
CA SER A 120 2.28 8.46 -5.76
C SER A 120 2.84 9.69 -6.43
N ILE A 121 2.15 10.80 -6.24
CA ILE A 121 2.73 12.13 -6.42
C ILE A 121 3.64 12.40 -5.22
N ARG A 122 4.79 13.01 -5.47
CA ARG A 122 5.80 13.28 -4.46
C ARG A 122 5.77 14.73 -3.98
N ILE A 123 6.11 14.93 -2.72
CA ILE A 123 6.34 16.27 -2.18
C ILE A 123 7.59 16.84 -2.87
N HIS A 124 7.46 18.04 -3.42
CA HIS A 124 8.55 18.82 -4.02
C HIS A 124 8.71 20.19 -3.34
N ASP A 125 7.75 20.59 -2.51
CA ASP A 125 7.84 21.77 -1.68
C ASP A 125 8.51 21.43 -0.33
N LYS A 126 9.58 22.15 0.00
CA LYS A 126 10.34 21.94 1.22
C LYS A 126 9.56 22.18 2.51
N LYS A 127 8.64 23.17 2.49
CA LYS A 127 7.86 23.50 3.68
C LYS A 127 6.90 22.38 4.00
N ILE A 128 6.28 21.80 2.98
CA ILE A 128 5.39 20.64 3.14
C ILE A 128 6.22 19.43 3.61
N GLN A 129 7.40 19.21 3.04
CA GLN A 129 8.27 18.12 3.44
C GLN A 129 8.74 18.24 4.89
N GLN A 130 9.05 19.45 5.36
CA GLN A 130 9.42 19.66 6.76
C GLN A 130 8.26 19.35 7.70
N ARG A 131 7.04 19.80 7.38
CA ARG A 131 5.82 19.47 8.16
C ARG A 131 5.59 17.97 8.24
N MET A 132 5.85 17.24 7.14
CA MET A 132 5.79 15.77 7.14
C MET A 132 6.81 15.15 8.08
N PHE A 133 8.06 15.61 8.06
CA PHE A 133 9.09 15.10 8.97
C PHE A 133 8.76 15.41 10.44
N ASP A 134 8.29 16.62 10.72
CA ASP A 134 7.87 17.02 12.07
C ASP A 134 6.71 16.13 12.56
N CYS A 135 5.74 15.85 11.72
CA CYS A 135 4.61 14.97 12.04
C CYS A 135 5.04 13.51 12.27
N LEU A 136 6.04 13.04 11.54
CA LEU A 136 6.63 11.70 11.69
C LEU A 136 7.63 11.63 12.88
N GLY A 137 7.88 12.73 13.57
CA GLY A 137 8.77 12.80 14.74
C GLY A 137 10.26 12.75 14.40
N PHE A 138 10.66 13.02 13.14
CA PHE A 138 12.08 13.12 12.80
C PHE A 138 12.72 14.35 13.43
N THR A 139 13.86 14.17 14.08
CA THR A 139 14.75 15.28 14.39
C THR A 139 15.42 15.79 13.10
N LYS A 140 15.90 17.02 13.11
CA LYS A 140 16.62 17.58 11.96
C LYS A 140 17.84 16.75 11.59
N GLU A 141 18.58 16.27 12.60
CA GLU A 141 19.76 15.43 12.42
C GLU A 141 19.42 14.09 11.78
N GLU A 142 18.31 13.47 12.19
CA GLU A 142 17.84 12.20 11.59
C GLU A 142 17.38 12.39 10.15
N ALA A 143 16.59 13.43 9.88
CA ALA A 143 16.14 13.76 8.53
C ALA A 143 17.32 14.07 7.61
N GLU A 144 18.32 14.82 8.07
CA GLU A 144 19.52 15.13 7.30
C GLU A 144 20.38 13.90 7.07
N LYS A 145 20.56 13.05 8.07
CA LYS A 145 21.33 11.80 7.94
C LYS A 145 20.72 10.84 6.95
N GLN A 146 19.39 10.71 6.92
CA GLN A 146 18.69 9.76 6.06
C GLN A 146 18.41 10.34 4.66
N PHE A 147 18.02 11.60 4.58
CA PHE A 147 17.47 12.21 3.36
C PHE A 147 18.20 13.49 2.94
N GLY A 148 19.23 13.90 3.66
CA GLY A 148 19.93 15.17 3.43
C GLY A 148 20.43 15.34 2.00
N PHE A 149 20.94 14.27 1.38
CA PHE A 149 21.38 14.31 -0.02
C PHE A 149 20.24 14.69 -0.98
N LEU A 150 19.03 14.18 -0.76
CA LEU A 150 17.86 14.47 -1.57
C LEU A 150 17.29 15.86 -1.27
N MET A 151 17.20 16.22 0.03
CA MET A 151 16.77 17.53 0.47
C MET A 151 17.70 18.64 -0.06
N ASN A 152 19.02 18.40 -0.05
CA ASN A 152 20.00 19.32 -0.63
C ASN A 152 19.83 19.45 -2.15
N ALA A 153 19.54 18.36 -2.85
CA ALA A 153 19.24 18.42 -4.28
C ALA A 153 18.00 19.28 -4.57
N PHE A 154 16.97 19.20 -3.72
CA PHE A 154 15.76 20.02 -3.84
C PHE A 154 16.01 21.52 -3.61
N GLU A 155 17.15 21.91 -2.99
CA GLU A 155 17.57 23.31 -2.88
C GLU A 155 17.74 23.98 -4.26
N TYR A 156 18.13 23.20 -5.24
CA TYR A 156 18.35 23.68 -6.61
C TYR A 156 17.07 23.64 -7.47
N GLY A 157 15.96 23.27 -6.88
CA GLY A 157 14.65 23.17 -7.50
C GLY A 157 14.24 21.74 -7.82
N ALA A 158 13.11 21.31 -7.26
CA ALA A 158 12.48 20.04 -7.59
C ALA A 158 11.22 20.31 -8.41
N PRO A 159 11.07 19.71 -9.60
CA PRO A 159 9.82 19.81 -10.34
C PRO A 159 8.72 19.01 -9.66
N PRO A 160 7.44 19.33 -9.87
CA PRO A 160 6.37 18.38 -9.57
C PRO A 160 6.68 17.03 -10.23
N HIS A 161 6.64 15.96 -9.47
CA HIS A 161 6.98 14.64 -9.96
C HIS A 161 6.17 13.57 -9.26
N GLY A 162 6.06 12.44 -9.89
CA GLY A 162 5.40 11.25 -9.42
C GLY A 162 5.72 10.08 -10.34
N GLY A 163 5.15 8.94 -10.07
CA GLY A 163 5.39 7.77 -10.92
C GLY A 163 4.61 6.55 -10.45
N ILE A 164 4.72 5.49 -11.23
CA ILE A 164 4.17 4.18 -10.94
C ILE A 164 5.24 3.13 -11.21
N ALA A 165 5.31 2.12 -10.36
CA ALA A 165 6.14 0.94 -10.57
C ALA A 165 5.25 -0.30 -10.69
N PHE A 166 5.54 -1.15 -11.68
CA PHE A 166 4.81 -2.38 -11.92
C PHE A 166 5.59 -3.59 -11.40
N GLY A 167 4.89 -4.50 -10.74
CA GLY A 167 5.40 -5.81 -10.37
C GLY A 167 5.36 -6.75 -11.57
N LEU A 168 6.44 -6.79 -12.37
CA LEU A 168 6.49 -7.57 -13.60
C LEU A 168 6.20 -9.05 -13.35
N ASP A 169 6.82 -9.65 -12.34
CA ASP A 169 6.64 -11.07 -12.03
C ASP A 169 5.18 -11.39 -11.68
N ARG A 170 4.54 -10.51 -10.92
CA ARG A 170 3.12 -10.65 -10.56
C ARG A 170 2.21 -10.53 -11.77
N LEU A 171 2.47 -9.56 -12.64
CA LEU A 171 1.72 -9.38 -13.89
C LEU A 171 1.83 -10.61 -14.78
N VAL A 172 3.05 -11.12 -14.96
CA VAL A 172 3.30 -12.32 -15.78
C VAL A 172 2.61 -13.55 -15.17
N ALA A 173 2.65 -13.73 -13.85
CA ALA A 173 1.97 -14.83 -13.18
C ALA A 173 0.43 -14.77 -13.38
N ILE A 174 -0.18 -13.60 -13.25
CA ILE A 174 -1.61 -13.41 -13.50
C ILE A 174 -1.95 -13.73 -14.97
N MET A 175 -1.16 -13.25 -15.92
CA MET A 175 -1.35 -13.53 -17.34
C MET A 175 -1.15 -15.02 -17.67
N GLY A 176 -0.30 -15.71 -16.92
CA GLY A 176 -0.09 -17.15 -17.01
C GLY A 176 -1.14 -18.00 -16.26
N GLY A 177 -2.15 -17.36 -15.66
CA GLY A 177 -3.23 -18.06 -14.94
C GLY A 177 -2.81 -18.66 -13.61
N ASN A 178 -1.75 -18.15 -12.98
CA ASN A 178 -1.22 -18.66 -11.70
C ASN A 178 -1.18 -17.55 -10.65
N GLU A 179 -1.50 -17.89 -9.40
CA GLU A 179 -1.43 -16.96 -8.27
C GLU A 179 -0.03 -16.89 -7.66
N ILE A 180 0.84 -17.84 -7.97
CA ILE A 180 2.18 -17.97 -7.37
C ILE A 180 3.24 -17.48 -8.37
N ILE A 181 3.96 -16.41 -8.00
CA ILE A 181 5.01 -15.83 -8.85
C ILE A 181 6.26 -16.72 -8.99
N ARG A 182 6.44 -17.71 -8.10
CA ARG A 182 7.65 -18.55 -8.05
C ARG A 182 7.94 -19.26 -9.37
N ASP A 183 6.89 -19.67 -10.09
CA ASP A 183 7.03 -20.39 -11.36
C ASP A 183 7.39 -19.46 -12.54
N PHE A 184 7.38 -18.15 -12.30
CA PHE A 184 7.61 -17.11 -13.32
C PHE A 184 8.91 -16.33 -13.11
N ILE A 185 9.62 -16.57 -12.01
CA ILE A 185 10.93 -15.95 -11.72
C ILE A 185 12.06 -16.97 -11.95
N ALA A 186 13.16 -16.50 -12.56
CA ALA A 186 14.26 -17.36 -12.95
C ALA A 186 14.98 -18.05 -11.78
N PHE A 187 15.07 -17.35 -10.62
CA PHE A 187 15.80 -17.81 -9.44
C PHE A 187 14.95 -17.66 -8.17
N PRO A 188 13.93 -18.53 -7.99
CA PRO A 188 13.06 -18.46 -6.84
C PRO A 188 13.81 -18.87 -5.57
N LYS A 189 13.59 -18.10 -4.50
CA LYS A 189 14.16 -18.41 -3.19
C LYS A 189 13.28 -19.41 -2.43
N ASN A 190 13.92 -20.25 -1.63
CA ASN A 190 13.22 -21.14 -0.71
C ASN A 190 12.69 -20.38 0.55
N ASN A 191 12.03 -21.11 1.46
CA ASN A 191 11.45 -20.51 2.68
C ASN A 191 12.50 -19.89 3.63
N SER A 192 13.78 -20.27 3.49
CA SER A 192 14.89 -19.66 4.22
C SER A 192 15.51 -18.46 3.50
N GLY A 193 14.88 -17.98 2.44
CA GLY A 193 15.39 -16.86 1.64
C GLY A 193 16.62 -17.20 0.77
N ARG A 194 16.93 -18.49 0.62
CA ARG A 194 18.10 -18.97 -0.11
C ARG A 194 17.73 -19.37 -1.54
N ASP A 195 18.52 -18.91 -2.51
CA ASP A 195 18.52 -19.40 -3.86
C ASP A 195 19.44 -20.62 -3.94
N VAL A 196 18.86 -21.78 -4.24
CA VAL A 196 19.62 -23.04 -4.26
C VAL A 196 20.36 -23.27 -5.57
N MET A 197 20.07 -22.49 -6.62
CA MET A 197 20.75 -22.61 -7.92
C MET A 197 22.12 -21.93 -7.91
N ILE A 198 22.18 -20.75 -7.28
CA ILE A 198 23.42 -19.93 -7.25
C ILE A 198 24.01 -19.82 -5.84
N ASP A 199 23.47 -20.57 -4.89
CA ASP A 199 23.91 -20.60 -3.49
C ASP A 199 23.94 -19.20 -2.81
N SER A 200 22.92 -18.40 -3.10
CA SER A 200 22.77 -17.04 -2.55
C SER A 200 21.77 -17.02 -1.36
N PRO A 201 21.97 -16.18 -0.33
CA PRO A 201 23.05 -15.21 -0.19
C PRO A 201 24.39 -15.85 0.18
N SER A 202 25.46 -15.26 -0.30
CA SER A 202 26.84 -15.63 0.06
C SER A 202 27.51 -14.49 0.80
N THR A 203 28.58 -14.79 1.53
CA THR A 203 29.39 -13.77 2.19
C THR A 203 30.02 -12.85 1.14
N CYS A 204 29.80 -11.54 1.28
CA CYS A 204 30.45 -10.57 0.41
C CYS A 204 31.91 -10.39 0.83
N LEU A 205 32.81 -10.58 -0.11
CA LEU A 205 34.22 -10.28 0.13
C LEU A 205 34.47 -8.77 -0.07
N LEU A 206 35.27 -8.17 0.81
CA LEU A 206 35.51 -6.72 0.79
C LEU A 206 35.99 -6.19 -0.57
N TYR A 207 36.78 -6.97 -1.30
CA TYR A 207 37.28 -6.57 -2.62
C TYR A 207 36.22 -6.64 -3.73
N THR A 208 35.10 -7.35 -3.51
CA THR A 208 33.98 -7.43 -4.46
C THR A 208 32.84 -6.50 -4.08
N SER A 209 32.93 -5.81 -2.94
CA SER A 209 31.90 -4.85 -2.52
C SER A 209 31.79 -3.70 -3.51
N PRO A 210 30.59 -3.42 -4.04
CA PRO A 210 30.38 -2.34 -5.00
C PRO A 210 30.49 -0.96 -4.36
N SER A 211 30.34 -0.86 -3.03
CA SER A 211 30.36 0.40 -2.30
C SER A 211 31.68 0.64 -1.58
N PRO A 212 32.31 1.82 -1.74
CA PRO A 212 33.47 2.20 -0.95
C PRO A 212 33.21 2.23 0.57
N ARG A 213 31.97 2.43 1.00
CA ARG A 213 31.58 2.43 2.42
C ARG A 213 31.63 1.04 3.03
N ASP A 214 31.39 -0.01 2.25
CA ASP A 214 31.44 -1.40 2.71
C ASP A 214 32.89 -1.91 2.83
N ARG A 215 33.87 -1.09 2.38
CA ARG A 215 35.31 -1.40 2.47
C ARG A 215 35.99 -0.84 3.71
N VAL A 216 35.24 -0.03 4.48
CA VAL A 216 35.77 0.64 5.68
C VAL A 216 35.02 0.11 6.90
N GLN A 217 35.34 -1.11 7.31
CA GLN A 217 35.07 -1.64 8.65
C GLN A 217 36.33 -2.17 9.26
#